data_66ce62e094b6b5d16988b5ed2939db74
#
_entry.id   66ce62e094b6b5d16988b5ed2939db74
#
_cell.length_a   1.000
_cell.length_b   1.000
_cell.length_c   1.000
_cell.angle_alpha   90.00
_cell.angle_beta   90.00
_cell.angle_gamma   90.00
#
_symmetry.space_group_name_H-M   'P 1'
#
loop_
_entity.id
_entity.type
_entity.pdbx_description
1 polymer ?
#
loop_
_entity_poly.entity_id
_entity_poly.type
_entity_poly.pdbx_seq_one_letter_code
_entity_poly.pdbx_strand_id
1 'polypeptide(L)'
;MHKETDILKDHVPSPLEIAEYEQKWNTLADYVNQENALNKLFFNLCPENKEMSDILIKCSSLNDFYSTNIFKVHNVAKHFLNQNIDERLATGELKLVMDLANIMINSKRFFFYSFATKYCSHHRPNIYPIYDSYVNKLLKYFRNRDGFMVFKETDLKEYCSYYNIIQTFKFFYGLQAFTVKQIDKYL
;
A
#
# COMPACT_ATOMS: atom_id res chain seq x y z
N MET A 1 1.25 -1.58 -24.79
CA MET A 1 -0.08 -1.52 -24.15
C MET A 1 -1.01 -2.68 -24.51
N HIS A 2 -1.05 -3.20 -25.75
CA HIS A 2 -1.92 -4.33 -26.10
C HIS A 2 -1.52 -5.70 -25.50
N LYS A 3 -0.24 -5.96 -25.24
CA LYS A 3 0.21 -7.26 -24.70
C LYS A 3 -0.09 -7.49 -23.22
N GLU A 4 -0.10 -6.46 -22.40
CA GLU A 4 -0.39 -6.59 -20.95
C GLU A 4 -1.88 -6.86 -20.68
N THR A 5 -2.78 -6.26 -21.47
CA THR A 5 -4.22 -6.49 -21.34
C THR A 5 -4.66 -7.88 -21.81
N ASP A 6 -3.91 -8.51 -22.71
CA ASP A 6 -4.22 -9.86 -23.17
C ASP A 6 -3.92 -10.93 -22.11
N ILE A 7 -2.89 -10.72 -21.28
CA ILE A 7 -2.55 -11.61 -20.17
C ILE A 7 -3.65 -11.60 -19.09
N LEU A 8 -4.28 -10.45 -18.86
CA LEU A 8 -5.28 -10.30 -17.80
C LEU A 8 -6.68 -10.82 -18.16
N LYS A 9 -6.93 -11.17 -19.45
CA LYS A 9 -8.27 -11.61 -19.89
C LYS A 9 -8.73 -12.88 -19.21
N ASP A 10 -7.82 -13.82 -18.97
CA ASP A 10 -8.10 -15.12 -18.38
C ASP A 10 -8.07 -15.12 -16.85
N HIS A 11 -7.60 -14.01 -16.23
CA HIS A 11 -7.53 -13.87 -14.78
C HIS A 11 -8.84 -13.32 -14.21
N VAL A 12 -9.55 -14.15 -13.45
CA VAL A 12 -10.76 -13.76 -12.73
C VAL A 12 -10.49 -13.80 -11.24
N PRO A 13 -10.50 -12.64 -10.54
CA PRO A 13 -10.27 -12.63 -9.09
C PRO A 13 -11.21 -13.61 -8.40
N SER A 14 -10.65 -14.59 -7.71
CA SER A 14 -11.38 -15.65 -7.03
C SER A 14 -10.59 -16.17 -5.84
N PRO A 15 -11.24 -16.84 -4.86
CA PRO A 15 -10.53 -17.47 -3.76
C PRO A 15 -9.41 -18.43 -4.19
N LEU A 16 -9.63 -19.18 -5.27
CA LEU A 16 -8.63 -20.11 -5.80
C LEU A 16 -7.43 -19.36 -6.36
N GLU A 17 -7.68 -18.34 -7.19
CA GLU A 17 -6.61 -17.55 -7.82
C GLU A 17 -5.76 -16.81 -6.76
N ILE A 18 -6.38 -16.23 -5.73
CA ILE A 18 -5.63 -15.61 -4.62
C ILE A 18 -4.72 -16.62 -3.92
N ALA A 19 -5.22 -17.83 -3.65
CA ALA A 19 -4.42 -18.88 -3.02
C ALA A 19 -3.22 -19.31 -3.89
N GLU A 20 -3.41 -19.40 -5.21
CA GLU A 20 -2.34 -19.69 -6.18
C GLU A 20 -1.28 -18.59 -6.22
N TYR A 21 -1.69 -17.31 -6.20
CA TYR A 21 -0.77 -16.18 -6.16
C TYR A 21 0.00 -16.11 -4.84
N GLU A 22 -0.63 -16.45 -3.72
CA GLU A 22 0.05 -16.53 -2.43
C GLU A 22 1.13 -17.64 -2.41
N GLN A 23 0.85 -18.79 -3.03
CA GLN A 23 1.85 -19.84 -3.19
C GLN A 23 3.01 -19.38 -4.08
N LYS A 24 2.72 -18.74 -5.22
CA LYS A 24 3.75 -18.16 -6.10
C LYS A 24 4.60 -17.12 -5.36
N TRP A 25 3.99 -16.23 -4.58
CA TRP A 25 4.71 -15.25 -3.78
C TRP A 25 5.75 -15.89 -2.88
N ASN A 26 5.40 -16.98 -2.22
CA ASN A 26 6.30 -17.70 -1.31
C ASN A 26 7.51 -18.35 -2.04
N THR A 27 7.48 -18.48 -3.36
CA THR A 27 8.62 -18.95 -4.15
C THR A 27 9.58 -17.84 -4.58
N LEU A 28 9.20 -16.58 -4.41
CA LEU A 28 10.00 -15.42 -4.81
C LEU A 28 10.93 -15.00 -3.66
N ALA A 29 12.09 -15.68 -3.55
CA ALA A 29 13.00 -15.56 -2.41
C ALA A 29 13.39 -14.10 -2.09
N ASP A 30 13.65 -13.26 -3.09
CA ASP A 30 14.04 -11.87 -2.89
C ASP A 30 12.92 -11.05 -2.25
N TYR A 31 11.67 -11.21 -2.73
CA TYR A 31 10.50 -10.52 -2.16
C TYR A 31 10.21 -11.01 -0.74
N VAL A 32 10.31 -12.32 -0.48
CA VAL A 32 10.13 -12.90 0.86
C VAL A 32 11.18 -12.36 1.82
N ASN A 33 12.45 -12.29 1.40
CA ASN A 33 13.52 -11.75 2.22
C ASN A 33 13.34 -10.25 2.51
N GLN A 34 12.91 -9.46 1.54
CA GLN A 34 12.59 -8.04 1.74
C GLN A 34 11.41 -7.86 2.70
N GLU A 35 10.33 -8.64 2.54
CA GLU A 35 9.19 -8.63 3.45
C GLU A 35 9.60 -8.99 4.88
N ASN A 36 10.41 -10.03 5.06
CA ASN A 36 10.94 -10.44 6.37
C ASN A 36 11.81 -9.36 7.01
N ALA A 37 12.66 -8.69 6.22
CA ALA A 37 13.49 -7.59 6.70
C ALA A 37 12.63 -6.39 7.17
N LEU A 38 11.60 -6.03 6.39
CA LEU A 38 10.66 -4.97 6.77
C LEU A 38 9.82 -5.35 7.99
N ASN A 39 9.34 -6.59 8.07
CA ASN A 39 8.61 -7.08 9.25
C ASN A 39 9.49 -7.01 10.50
N LYS A 40 10.77 -7.44 10.41
CA LYS A 40 11.73 -7.31 11.52
C LYS A 40 11.93 -5.85 11.91
N LEU A 41 12.06 -4.96 10.94
CA LEU A 41 12.26 -3.52 11.18
C LEU A 41 11.03 -2.90 11.87
N PHE A 42 9.84 -3.10 11.30
CA PHE A 42 8.62 -2.42 11.74
C PHE A 42 7.99 -2.99 13.01
N PHE A 43 8.19 -4.30 13.29
CA PHE A 43 7.56 -4.93 14.45
C PHE A 43 8.52 -5.19 15.62
N ASN A 44 9.83 -5.36 15.34
CA ASN A 44 10.77 -5.77 16.39
C ASN A 44 11.80 -4.70 16.70
N LEU A 45 12.42 -4.08 15.67
CA LEU A 45 13.53 -3.14 15.90
C LEU A 45 13.04 -1.71 16.16
N CYS A 46 12.07 -1.23 15.37
CA CYS A 46 11.55 0.13 15.43
C CYS A 46 10.00 0.13 15.42
N PRO A 47 9.32 -0.48 16.41
CA PRO A 47 7.86 -0.65 16.36
C PRO A 47 7.09 0.67 16.53
N GLU A 48 7.68 1.66 17.20
CA GLU A 48 7.06 2.95 17.47
C GLU A 48 7.53 4.04 16.49
N ASN A 49 6.81 5.17 16.45
CA ASN A 49 7.10 6.33 15.61
C ASN A 49 7.38 7.59 16.47
N LYS A 50 8.09 7.41 17.57
CA LYS A 50 8.40 8.46 18.54
C LYS A 50 9.80 9.06 18.34
N GLU A 51 10.73 8.27 17.79
CA GLU A 51 12.12 8.67 17.62
C GLU A 51 12.43 8.94 16.14
N MET A 52 13.14 10.06 15.92
CA MET A 52 13.53 10.47 14.56
C MET A 52 14.39 9.40 13.85
N SER A 53 15.30 8.76 14.58
CA SER A 53 16.17 7.68 14.08
C SER A 53 15.36 6.50 13.55
N ASP A 54 14.35 6.08 14.29
CA ASP A 54 13.51 4.92 13.95
C ASP A 54 12.65 5.20 12.73
N ILE A 55 12.05 6.38 12.67
CA ILE A 55 11.26 6.80 11.50
C ILE A 55 12.17 6.93 10.27
N LEU A 56 13.38 7.50 10.45
CA LEU A 56 14.33 7.70 9.34
C LEU A 56 14.79 6.37 8.75
N ILE A 57 15.13 5.38 9.59
CA ILE A 57 15.50 4.03 9.12
C ILE A 57 14.33 3.38 8.38
N LYS A 58 13.12 3.42 8.93
CA LYS A 58 11.92 2.89 8.26
C LYS A 58 11.68 3.56 6.91
N CYS A 59 11.74 4.89 6.86
CA CYS A 59 11.57 5.63 5.61
C CYS A 59 12.66 5.30 4.58
N SER A 60 13.92 5.18 5.01
CA SER A 60 15.03 4.86 4.11
C SER A 60 14.91 3.44 3.53
N SER A 61 14.57 2.46 4.37
CA SER A 61 14.38 1.07 3.92
C SER A 61 13.22 0.92 2.95
N LEU A 62 12.08 1.57 3.22
CA LEU A 62 10.94 1.57 2.30
C LEU A 62 11.27 2.26 0.98
N ASN A 63 12.00 3.39 1.03
CA ASN A 63 12.38 4.12 -0.17
C ASN A 63 13.25 3.27 -1.09
N ASP A 64 14.19 2.52 -0.52
CA ASP A 64 15.07 1.64 -1.27
C ASP A 64 14.31 0.41 -1.81
N PHE A 65 13.67 -0.38 -0.95
CA PHE A 65 13.02 -1.63 -1.33
C PHE A 65 11.87 -1.46 -2.34
N TYR A 66 11.15 -0.35 -2.26
CA TYR A 66 10.06 -0.04 -3.21
C TYR A 66 10.46 0.91 -4.33
N SER A 67 11.74 1.29 -4.40
CA SER A 67 12.26 2.23 -5.44
C SER A 67 11.38 3.48 -5.58
N THR A 68 10.97 4.08 -4.44
CA THR A 68 10.02 5.20 -4.46
C THR A 68 10.65 6.54 -4.87
N ASN A 69 11.99 6.57 -5.03
CA ASN A 69 12.78 7.70 -5.54
C ASN A 69 12.59 9.00 -4.74
N ILE A 70 12.47 8.89 -3.42
CA ILE A 70 12.39 10.06 -2.54
C ILE A 70 13.81 10.52 -2.17
N PHE A 71 14.28 11.63 -2.76
CA PHE A 71 15.63 12.17 -2.49
C PHE A 71 15.74 12.93 -1.16
N LYS A 72 14.62 13.26 -0.51
CA LYS A 72 14.59 14.04 0.75
C LYS A 72 13.99 13.24 1.89
N VAL A 73 14.45 12.00 2.08
CA VAL A 73 13.92 11.06 3.09
C VAL A 73 13.94 11.66 4.50
N HIS A 74 14.99 12.41 4.86
CA HIS A 74 15.05 13.08 6.16
C HIS A 74 13.89 14.08 6.39
N ASN A 75 13.49 14.84 5.36
CA ASN A 75 12.35 15.75 5.45
C ASN A 75 11.03 15.01 5.61
N VAL A 76 10.90 13.85 4.95
CA VAL A 76 9.74 12.98 5.11
C VAL A 76 9.67 12.44 6.54
N ALA A 77 10.76 11.91 7.07
CA ALA A 77 10.84 11.42 8.44
C ALA A 77 10.51 12.51 9.46
N LYS A 78 11.03 13.74 9.27
CA LYS A 78 10.71 14.90 10.12
C LYS A 78 9.21 15.26 10.07
N HIS A 79 8.58 15.19 8.91
CA HIS A 79 7.14 15.40 8.78
C HIS A 79 6.37 14.32 9.54
N PHE A 80 6.75 13.05 9.38
CA PHE A 80 6.11 11.91 10.02
C PHE A 80 6.17 11.99 11.56
N LEU A 81 7.30 12.40 12.12
CA LEU A 81 7.48 12.54 13.56
C LEU A 81 6.39 13.44 14.22
N ASN A 82 5.86 14.41 13.46
CA ASN A 82 4.87 15.37 13.95
C ASN A 82 3.41 14.93 13.76
N GLN A 83 3.14 13.67 13.37
CA GLN A 83 1.78 13.23 12.95
C GLN A 83 1.05 12.35 13.98
N ASN A 84 1.60 12.12 15.16
CA ASN A 84 1.04 11.20 16.20
C ASN A 84 0.67 9.84 15.59
N ILE A 85 1.58 9.27 14.81
CA ILE A 85 1.33 8.10 13.95
C ILE A 85 0.80 6.91 14.74
N ASP A 86 1.40 6.60 15.90
CA ASP A 86 1.08 5.40 16.67
C ASP A 86 -0.37 5.37 17.16
N GLU A 87 -0.88 6.48 17.69
CA GLU A 87 -2.27 6.61 18.13
C GLU A 87 -3.25 6.46 16.97
N ARG A 88 -2.94 7.09 15.85
CA ARG A 88 -3.78 7.06 14.64
C ARG A 88 -3.78 5.70 13.96
N LEU A 89 -2.64 5.00 13.96
CA LEU A 89 -2.54 3.61 13.50
C LEU A 89 -3.32 2.66 14.41
N ALA A 90 -3.30 2.89 15.73
CA ALA A 90 -4.02 2.06 16.68
C ALA A 90 -5.54 2.10 16.45
N THR A 91 -6.07 3.27 16.10
CA THR A 91 -7.49 3.47 15.78
C THR A 91 -7.88 3.11 14.34
N GLY A 92 -6.91 2.84 13.45
CA GLY A 92 -7.15 2.58 12.03
C GLY A 92 -7.62 3.83 11.26
N GLU A 93 -7.17 5.01 11.67
CA GLU A 93 -7.57 6.28 11.05
C GLU A 93 -7.05 6.40 9.62
N LEU A 94 -7.93 6.20 8.63
CA LEU A 94 -7.56 6.21 7.20
C LEU A 94 -7.02 7.56 6.72
N LYS A 95 -7.46 8.68 7.32
CA LYS A 95 -6.99 10.02 6.98
C LYS A 95 -5.50 10.21 7.23
N LEU A 96 -4.91 9.44 8.15
CA LEU A 96 -3.47 9.44 8.42
C LEU A 96 -2.65 9.33 7.13
N VAL A 97 -3.05 8.45 6.20
CA VAL A 97 -2.34 8.25 4.94
C VAL A 97 -2.23 9.54 4.12
N MET A 98 -3.33 10.31 4.05
CA MET A 98 -3.35 11.57 3.30
C MET A 98 -2.51 12.65 3.99
N ASP A 99 -2.50 12.68 5.30
CA ASP A 99 -1.70 13.63 6.07
C ASP A 99 -0.20 13.30 5.94
N LEU A 100 0.18 12.02 5.95
CA LEU A 100 1.54 11.57 5.67
C LEU A 100 1.97 11.83 4.23
N ALA A 101 1.06 11.69 3.26
CA ALA A 101 1.36 11.89 1.85
C ALA A 101 1.61 13.35 1.47
N ASN A 102 0.93 14.30 2.12
CA ASN A 102 0.99 15.72 1.80
C ASN A 102 2.10 16.43 2.59
N ILE A 103 3.23 16.64 1.98
CA ILE A 103 4.44 17.17 2.64
C ILE A 103 4.85 18.52 2.04
N MET A 104 5.19 19.47 2.91
CA MET A 104 5.82 20.72 2.50
C MET A 104 7.33 20.67 2.73
N ILE A 105 8.12 20.83 1.66
CA ILE A 105 9.58 20.88 1.72
C ILE A 105 10.06 22.16 1.01
N ASN A 106 10.71 23.05 1.74
CA ASN A 106 11.19 24.32 1.22
C ASN A 106 10.09 25.09 0.44
N SER A 107 8.91 25.24 1.05
CA SER A 107 7.72 25.92 0.48
C SER A 107 7.15 25.27 -0.78
N LYS A 108 7.60 24.07 -1.14
CA LYS A 108 7.03 23.28 -2.24
C LYS A 108 6.22 22.12 -1.69
N ARG A 109 5.03 21.89 -2.25
CA ARG A 109 4.18 20.75 -1.89
C ARG A 109 4.61 19.53 -2.67
N PHE A 110 4.76 18.41 -1.95
CA PHE A 110 4.98 17.07 -2.49
C PHE A 110 3.83 16.15 -2.08
N PHE A 111 3.53 15.17 -2.92
CA PHE A 111 2.49 14.20 -2.67
C PHE A 111 3.06 12.79 -2.84
N PHE A 112 3.52 12.21 -1.72
CA PHE A 112 4.14 10.88 -1.68
C PHE A 112 3.11 9.80 -1.30
N TYR A 113 2.02 9.72 -2.06
CA TYR A 113 0.86 8.90 -1.74
C TYR A 113 1.20 7.41 -1.64
N SER A 114 1.82 6.83 -2.67
CA SER A 114 2.23 5.42 -2.68
C SER A 114 3.19 5.09 -1.52
N PHE A 115 4.07 6.01 -1.15
CA PHE A 115 4.97 5.85 -0.02
C PHE A 115 4.20 5.84 1.32
N ALA A 116 3.29 6.77 1.51
CA ALA A 116 2.48 6.86 2.74
C ALA A 116 1.60 5.62 2.94
N THR A 117 1.00 5.08 1.85
CA THR A 117 0.23 3.84 1.94
C THR A 117 1.09 2.66 2.37
N LYS A 118 2.30 2.53 1.83
CA LYS A 118 3.26 1.48 2.20
C LYS A 118 3.70 1.60 3.67
N TYR A 119 3.98 2.82 4.12
CA TYR A 119 4.37 3.05 5.52
C TYR A 119 3.28 2.62 6.50
N CYS A 120 2.03 3.02 6.27
CA CYS A 120 0.90 2.60 7.10
C CYS A 120 0.62 1.09 7.00
N SER A 121 0.72 0.52 5.80
CA SER A 121 0.54 -0.92 5.58
C SER A 121 1.58 -1.76 6.32
N HIS A 122 2.86 -1.36 6.33
CA HIS A 122 3.88 -2.09 7.09
C HIS A 122 3.68 -2.05 8.60
N HIS A 123 3.01 -1.03 9.13
CA HIS A 123 2.61 -1.02 10.55
C HIS A 123 1.33 -1.82 10.81
N ARG A 124 0.36 -1.79 9.90
CA ARG A 124 -0.97 -2.40 10.05
C ARG A 124 -1.44 -3.03 8.74
N PRO A 125 -0.84 -4.15 8.32
CA PRO A 125 -1.04 -4.72 6.97
C PRO A 125 -2.47 -5.17 6.68
N ASN A 126 -3.27 -5.44 7.73
CA ASN A 126 -4.66 -5.86 7.56
C ASN A 126 -5.66 -4.69 7.58
N ILE A 127 -5.19 -3.46 7.77
CA ILE A 127 -6.03 -2.24 7.81
C ILE A 127 -5.77 -1.37 6.59
N TYR A 128 -4.49 -1.15 6.24
CA TYR A 128 -4.11 -0.19 5.21
C TYR A 128 -3.67 -0.87 3.91
N PRO A 129 -4.54 -0.94 2.89
CA PRO A 129 -4.14 -1.45 1.57
C PRO A 129 -3.10 -0.52 0.91
N ILE A 130 -2.14 -1.14 0.23
CA ILE A 130 -1.09 -0.45 -0.51
C ILE A 130 -1.66 0.07 -1.83
N TYR A 131 -1.36 1.34 -2.15
CA TYR A 131 -1.60 1.91 -3.46
C TYR A 131 -0.29 2.09 -4.22
N ASP A 132 -0.27 1.60 -5.45
CA ASP A 132 0.80 1.90 -6.42
C ASP A 132 0.27 1.91 -7.87
N SER A 133 1.19 2.00 -8.83
CA SER A 133 0.83 2.07 -10.24
C SER A 133 0.25 0.76 -10.78
N TYR A 134 0.61 -0.38 -10.20
CA TYR A 134 0.08 -1.70 -10.62
C TYR A 134 -1.35 -1.85 -10.11
N VAL A 135 -1.58 -1.64 -8.83
CA VAL A 135 -2.93 -1.64 -8.24
C VAL A 135 -3.87 -0.67 -8.97
N ASN A 136 -3.39 0.54 -9.30
CA ASN A 136 -4.17 1.51 -10.08
C ASN A 136 -4.59 0.95 -11.45
N LYS A 137 -3.66 0.30 -12.17
CA LYS A 137 -3.95 -0.30 -13.48
C LYS A 137 -4.95 -1.46 -13.36
N LEU A 138 -4.75 -2.36 -12.40
CA LEU A 138 -5.57 -3.55 -12.19
C LEU A 138 -7.00 -3.19 -11.79
N LEU A 139 -7.19 -2.29 -10.82
CA LEU A 139 -8.53 -1.86 -10.41
C LEU A 139 -9.30 -1.18 -11.55
N LYS A 140 -8.62 -0.36 -12.38
CA LYS A 140 -9.24 0.24 -13.58
C LYS A 140 -9.59 -0.83 -14.61
N TYR A 141 -8.73 -1.83 -14.79
CA TYR A 141 -9.00 -2.95 -15.70
C TYR A 141 -10.24 -3.73 -15.26
N PHE A 142 -10.29 -4.18 -14.00
CA PHE A 142 -11.42 -4.93 -13.46
C PHE A 142 -12.72 -4.11 -13.42
N ARG A 143 -12.64 -2.81 -13.10
CA ARG A 143 -13.78 -1.89 -13.23
C ARG A 143 -14.35 -1.89 -14.64
N ASN A 144 -13.50 -1.78 -15.64
CA ASN A 144 -13.94 -1.67 -17.04
C ASN A 144 -14.43 -3.00 -17.60
N ARG A 145 -13.85 -4.13 -17.18
CA ARG A 145 -14.21 -5.47 -17.63
C ARG A 145 -15.49 -5.97 -16.96
N ASP A 146 -15.55 -5.86 -15.63
CA ASP A 146 -16.53 -6.56 -14.79
C ASP A 146 -17.57 -5.62 -14.16
N GLY A 147 -17.31 -4.32 -14.19
CA GLY A 147 -18.25 -3.33 -13.64
C GLY A 147 -18.45 -3.42 -12.13
N PHE A 148 -17.45 -3.90 -11.36
CA PHE A 148 -17.62 -4.16 -9.94
C PHE A 148 -17.94 -2.91 -9.12
N MET A 149 -17.58 -1.73 -9.61
CA MET A 149 -17.87 -0.44 -8.99
C MET A 149 -17.69 0.69 -10.00
N VAL A 150 -18.48 1.76 -9.87
CA VAL A 150 -18.28 3.01 -10.62
C VAL A 150 -17.43 3.96 -9.80
N PHE A 151 -16.26 4.32 -10.31
CA PHE A 151 -15.36 5.31 -9.69
C PHE A 151 -14.52 6.04 -10.73
N LYS A 152 -14.02 7.23 -10.38
CA LYS A 152 -13.08 8.02 -11.20
C LYS A 152 -11.64 7.68 -10.82
N GLU A 153 -10.69 8.01 -11.68
CA GLU A 153 -9.27 7.83 -11.36
C GLU A 153 -8.81 8.70 -10.17
N THR A 154 -9.45 9.85 -9.96
CA THR A 154 -9.23 10.71 -8.79
C THR A 154 -9.58 10.04 -7.47
N ASP A 155 -10.59 9.15 -7.47
CA ASP A 155 -11.06 8.45 -6.27
C ASP A 155 -10.01 7.46 -5.76
N LEU A 156 -9.18 6.91 -6.67
CA LEU A 156 -8.04 6.05 -6.30
C LEU A 156 -6.90 6.83 -5.61
N LYS A 157 -6.87 8.16 -5.71
CA LYS A 157 -5.87 9.03 -5.08
C LYS A 157 -6.37 9.72 -3.82
N GLU A 158 -7.59 9.43 -3.41
CA GLU A 158 -8.18 9.80 -2.13
C GLU A 158 -8.32 8.52 -1.30
N TYR A 159 -7.63 8.45 -0.15
CA TYR A 159 -7.41 7.16 0.51
C TYR A 159 -8.68 6.52 1.07
N CYS A 160 -9.62 7.29 1.59
CA CYS A 160 -10.89 6.73 2.07
C CYS A 160 -11.71 6.14 0.92
N SER A 161 -11.74 6.82 -0.22
CA SER A 161 -12.39 6.32 -1.44
C SER A 161 -11.67 5.08 -1.97
N TYR A 162 -10.34 5.09 -2.01
CA TYR A 162 -9.52 3.94 -2.39
C TYR A 162 -9.77 2.73 -1.49
N TYR A 163 -9.80 2.92 -0.18
CA TYR A 163 -10.13 1.88 0.77
C TYR A 163 -11.50 1.25 0.48
N ASN A 164 -12.52 2.08 0.24
CA ASN A 164 -13.87 1.60 -0.11
C ASN A 164 -13.89 0.83 -1.43
N ILE A 165 -13.09 1.26 -2.42
CA ILE A 165 -12.93 0.53 -3.70
C ILE A 165 -12.36 -0.88 -3.45
N ILE A 166 -11.32 -1.01 -2.60
CA ILE A 166 -10.74 -2.31 -2.23
C ILE A 166 -11.77 -3.17 -1.48
N GLN A 167 -12.55 -2.62 -0.54
CA GLN A 167 -13.59 -3.39 0.15
C GLN A 167 -14.70 -3.85 -0.80
N THR A 168 -15.11 -2.99 -1.75
CA THR A 168 -16.10 -3.34 -2.77
C THR A 168 -15.55 -4.41 -3.73
N PHE A 169 -14.28 -4.31 -4.13
CA PHE A 169 -13.59 -5.34 -4.91
C PHE A 169 -13.62 -6.70 -4.20
N LYS A 170 -13.24 -6.73 -2.93
CA LYS A 170 -13.29 -7.96 -2.11
C LYS A 170 -14.70 -8.54 -2.06
N PHE A 171 -15.70 -7.69 -1.85
CA PHE A 171 -17.10 -8.13 -1.78
C PHE A 171 -17.59 -8.69 -3.11
N PHE A 172 -17.33 -7.99 -4.20
CA PHE A 172 -17.80 -8.37 -5.55
C PHE A 172 -17.27 -9.74 -6.01
N TYR A 173 -15.99 -10.03 -5.69
CA TYR A 173 -15.35 -11.28 -6.08
C TYR A 173 -15.39 -12.39 -5.00
N GLY A 174 -16.14 -12.20 -3.92
CA GLY A 174 -16.25 -13.22 -2.86
C GLY A 174 -14.98 -13.41 -2.03
N LEU A 175 -14.17 -12.36 -1.88
CA LEU A 175 -12.85 -12.39 -1.24
C LEU A 175 -12.84 -11.92 0.22
N GLN A 176 -14.00 -11.87 0.88
CA GLN A 176 -14.11 -11.30 2.23
C GLN A 176 -13.29 -12.08 3.28
N ALA A 177 -13.08 -13.37 3.05
CA ALA A 177 -12.28 -14.22 3.94
C ALA A 177 -10.77 -13.91 3.90
N PHE A 178 -10.30 -13.22 2.84
CA PHE A 178 -8.90 -12.87 2.70
C PHE A 178 -8.57 -11.55 3.40
N THR A 179 -7.37 -11.46 3.97
CA THR A 179 -6.86 -10.24 4.59
C THR A 179 -6.54 -9.17 3.53
N VAL A 180 -6.43 -7.92 3.95
CA VAL A 180 -5.97 -6.82 3.08
C VAL A 180 -4.58 -7.15 2.50
N LYS A 181 -3.69 -7.71 3.32
CA LYS A 181 -2.34 -8.09 2.90
C LYS A 181 -2.32 -9.15 1.79
N GLN A 182 -3.23 -10.13 1.83
CA GLN A 182 -3.35 -11.14 0.77
C GLN A 182 -3.88 -10.52 -0.53
N ILE A 183 -4.81 -9.58 -0.43
CA ILE A 183 -5.29 -8.82 -1.60
C ILE A 183 -4.18 -7.93 -2.19
N ASP A 184 -3.36 -7.28 -1.35
CA ASP A 184 -2.22 -6.47 -1.81
C ASP A 184 -1.18 -7.32 -2.57
N LYS A 185 -0.96 -8.57 -2.15
CA LYS A 185 -0.07 -9.51 -2.85
C LYS A 185 -0.63 -9.97 -4.20
N TYR A 186 -1.94 -9.99 -4.33
CA TYR A 186 -2.63 -10.37 -5.56
C TYR A 186 -2.68 -9.22 -6.58
N LEU A 187 -2.94 -8.00 -6.14
CA LEU A 187 -3.05 -6.79 -6.96
C LEU A 187 -1.65 -6.18 -7.26
#